data_1a8df3d6fbdd982eb76baaffc2e46373
#
_entry.id   1a8df3d6fbdd982eb76baaffc2e46373
#
_cell.length_a   1.000
_cell.length_b   1.000
_cell.length_c   1.000
_cell.angle_alpha   90.00
_cell.angle_beta   90.00
_cell.angle_gamma   90.00
#
_symmetry.space_group_name_H-M   'P 1'
#
loop_
_entity.id
_entity.type
_entity.pdbx_description
1 polymer ?
#
loop_
_entity_poly.entity_id
_entity_poly.type
_entity_poly.pdbx_seq_one_letter_code
_entity_poly.pdbx_strand_id
1 'polypeptide(L)'
;RKDKSILLASKQLMKNKNAENIVSISKSNIHPQYNLVFKKGENISLLNPSKKPLTGRNKFNNNYVLNGAFFIWKLKTLLSDDNSIIRKNTLYFETKKDESVDIDDLIDFRFAEFISKN
;
A
#
# COMPACT_ATOMS: atom_id res chain seq x y z
N ARG A 1 5.70 12.43 -4.55
CA ARG A 1 4.55 11.98 -5.39
C ARG A 1 4.70 12.61 -6.77
N LYS A 2 4.42 11.84 -7.84
CA LYS A 2 4.52 12.36 -9.21
C LYS A 2 3.13 12.58 -9.79
N ASP A 3 2.87 13.74 -10.33
CA ASP A 3 1.59 14.11 -10.97
C ASP A 3 1.21 13.13 -12.07
N LYS A 4 2.20 12.65 -12.83
CA LYS A 4 1.99 11.66 -13.89
C LYS A 4 1.35 10.37 -13.37
N SER A 5 1.77 9.87 -12.20
CA SER A 5 1.21 8.64 -11.59
C SER A 5 -0.25 8.84 -11.19
N ILE A 6 -0.58 9.99 -10.61
CA ILE A 6 -1.96 10.34 -10.25
C ILE A 6 -2.86 10.42 -11.49
N LEU A 7 -2.38 11.07 -12.55
CA LEU A 7 -3.13 11.19 -13.81
C LEU A 7 -3.37 9.83 -14.49
N LEU A 8 -2.37 8.95 -14.48
CA LEU A 8 -2.49 7.61 -15.06
C LEU A 8 -3.47 6.75 -14.24
N ALA A 9 -3.38 6.78 -12.92
CA ALA A 9 -4.30 6.08 -12.04
C ALA A 9 -5.75 6.58 -12.22
N SER A 10 -5.95 7.89 -12.32
CA SER A 10 -7.27 8.48 -12.58
C SER A 10 -7.85 8.01 -13.91
N LYS A 11 -7.05 7.99 -14.97
CA LYS A 11 -7.47 7.46 -16.27
C LYS A 11 -7.83 5.97 -16.22
N GLN A 12 -7.07 5.17 -15.47
CA GLN A 12 -7.35 3.75 -15.26
C GLN A 12 -8.68 3.56 -14.53
N LEU A 13 -8.95 4.33 -13.47
CA LEU A 13 -10.21 4.31 -12.73
C LEU A 13 -11.39 4.68 -13.62
N MET A 14 -11.25 5.73 -14.44
CA MET A 14 -12.34 6.19 -15.33
C MET A 14 -12.67 5.19 -16.44
N LYS A 15 -11.66 4.48 -16.96
CA LYS A 15 -11.86 3.44 -17.98
C LYS A 15 -12.63 2.22 -17.47
N ASN A 16 -12.52 1.92 -16.18
CA ASN A 16 -13.19 0.76 -15.58
C ASN A 16 -14.53 1.19 -14.96
N LYS A 17 -15.63 0.88 -15.67
CA LYS A 17 -16.99 1.26 -15.23
C LYS A 17 -17.36 0.67 -13.87
N ASN A 18 -16.92 -0.53 -13.57
CA ASN A 18 -17.26 -1.26 -12.32
C ASN A 18 -16.35 -0.89 -11.14
N ALA A 19 -15.20 -0.26 -11.40
CA ALA A 19 -14.30 0.13 -10.33
C ALA A 19 -14.93 1.21 -9.45
N GLU A 20 -14.66 1.13 -8.16
CA GLU A 20 -15.18 2.03 -7.13
C GLU A 20 -14.13 3.09 -6.76
N ASN A 21 -12.89 2.65 -6.64
CA ASN A 21 -11.74 3.49 -6.31
C ASN A 21 -10.46 2.85 -6.86
N ILE A 22 -9.37 3.57 -6.76
CA ILE A 22 -8.01 3.09 -7.03
C ILE A 22 -7.08 3.56 -5.92
N VAL A 23 -6.26 2.66 -5.43
CA VAL A 23 -5.31 2.91 -4.34
C VAL A 23 -3.88 2.71 -4.81
N SER A 24 -2.97 3.50 -4.27
CA SER A 24 -1.55 3.32 -4.55
C SER A 24 -0.96 2.21 -3.69
N ILE A 25 -0.15 1.36 -4.31
CA ILE A 25 0.59 0.29 -3.62
C ILE A 25 2.06 0.34 -4.03
N SER A 26 2.91 -0.22 -3.19
CA SER A 26 4.30 -0.49 -3.53
C SER A 26 4.72 -1.89 -3.08
N LYS A 27 5.76 -2.42 -3.72
CA LYS A 27 6.30 -3.73 -3.37
C LYS A 27 6.83 -3.71 -1.94
N SER A 28 6.41 -4.69 -1.13
CA SER A 28 6.82 -4.85 0.25
C SER A 28 7.82 -5.98 0.42
N ASN A 29 8.83 -5.74 1.27
CA ASN A 29 9.74 -6.78 1.75
C ASN A 29 9.23 -7.43 3.05
N ILE A 30 8.12 -6.92 3.61
CA ILE A 30 7.52 -7.43 4.84
C ILE A 30 6.53 -8.52 4.47
N HIS A 31 6.68 -9.68 5.08
CA HIS A 31 5.73 -10.77 4.91
C HIS A 31 4.78 -10.83 6.11
N PRO A 32 3.45 -10.78 5.90
CA PRO A 32 2.47 -10.68 6.99
C PRO A 32 2.50 -11.87 7.96
N GLN A 33 2.94 -13.04 7.51
CA GLN A 33 3.00 -14.26 8.32
C GLN A 33 4.33 -14.50 9.05
N TYR A 34 5.38 -13.72 8.73
CA TYR A 34 6.72 -13.93 9.29
C TYR A 34 7.37 -12.71 9.89
N ASN A 35 7.02 -11.53 9.39
CA ASN A 35 7.69 -10.31 9.81
C ASN A 35 6.85 -9.46 10.76
N LEU A 36 5.54 -9.71 10.82
CA LEU A 36 4.65 -8.95 11.70
C LEU A 36 4.46 -9.69 13.01
N VAL A 37 4.87 -9.07 14.09
CA VAL A 37 4.77 -9.59 15.45
C VAL A 37 4.10 -8.57 16.37
N PHE A 38 3.50 -9.04 17.45
CA PHE A 38 3.04 -8.19 18.53
C PHE A 38 3.66 -8.63 19.85
N LYS A 39 3.83 -7.68 20.76
CA LYS A 39 4.32 -7.94 22.12
C LYS A 39 3.23 -8.56 22.97
N LYS A 40 3.57 -9.61 23.72
CA LYS A 40 2.71 -10.27 24.70
C LYS A 40 3.48 -10.46 26.02
N GLY A 41 3.41 -9.46 26.89
CA GLY A 41 4.28 -9.38 28.06
C GLY A 41 5.76 -9.27 27.65
N GLU A 42 6.60 -10.17 28.15
CA GLU A 42 8.03 -10.25 27.79
C GLU A 42 8.30 -11.06 26.50
N ASN A 43 7.27 -11.66 25.92
CA ASN A 43 7.38 -12.49 24.72
C ASN A 43 6.84 -11.76 23.48
N ILE A 44 7.06 -12.37 22.31
CA ILE A 44 6.48 -11.94 21.05
C ILE A 44 5.66 -13.07 20.42
N SER A 45 4.65 -12.71 19.66
CA SER A 45 3.87 -13.65 18.84
C SER A 45 3.69 -13.11 17.43
N LEU A 46 3.64 -14.02 16.45
CA LEU A 46 3.31 -13.62 15.08
C LEU A 46 1.89 -13.07 15.01
N LEU A 47 1.71 -11.98 14.27
CA LEU A 47 0.39 -11.36 14.09
C LEU A 47 -0.56 -12.27 13.29
N ASN A 48 -0.03 -12.95 12.28
CA ASN A 48 -0.81 -13.83 11.41
C ASN A 48 -0.04 -15.14 11.11
N PRO A 49 0.00 -16.10 12.08
CA PRO A 49 0.75 -17.33 11.91
C PRO A 49 0.17 -18.21 10.81
N SER A 50 1.02 -18.75 9.96
CA SER A 50 0.63 -19.77 8.98
C SER A 50 0.38 -21.12 9.66
N LYS A 51 -0.68 -21.81 9.22
CA LYS A 51 -0.94 -23.20 9.67
C LYS A 51 0.05 -24.23 9.12
N LYS A 52 0.80 -23.89 8.07
CA LYS A 52 1.83 -24.73 7.46
C LYS A 52 3.15 -23.97 7.39
N PRO A 53 4.29 -24.61 7.73
CA PRO A 53 5.59 -24.01 7.51
C PRO A 53 5.75 -23.69 6.02
N LEU A 54 5.95 -22.41 5.70
CA LEU A 54 6.25 -22.02 4.33
C LEU A 54 7.75 -22.25 4.10
N THR A 55 8.09 -23.30 3.40
CA THR A 55 9.46 -23.59 3.00
C THR A 55 9.78 -22.91 1.69
N GLY A 56 10.80 -22.05 1.68
CA GLY A 56 11.38 -21.43 0.49
C GLY A 56 11.18 -19.92 0.38
N ARG A 57 12.29 -19.20 0.25
CA ARG A 57 12.33 -17.73 0.10
C ARG A 57 11.60 -17.22 -1.15
N ASN A 58 11.42 -18.05 -2.17
CA ASN A 58 10.84 -17.66 -3.47
C ASN A 58 9.31 -17.55 -3.49
N LYS A 59 8.61 -17.95 -2.43
CA LYS A 59 7.13 -17.81 -2.33
C LYS A 59 6.68 -16.42 -1.85
N PHE A 60 7.61 -15.50 -1.58
CA PHE A 60 7.36 -14.22 -0.92
C PHE A 60 7.35 -13.00 -1.84
N ASN A 61 7.50 -13.19 -3.15
CA ASN A 61 7.80 -12.09 -4.06
C ASN A 61 6.62 -11.22 -4.49
N ASN A 62 5.39 -11.49 -4.01
CA ASN A 62 4.19 -10.78 -4.45
C ASN A 62 3.45 -10.05 -3.32
N ASN A 63 4.18 -9.63 -2.28
CA ASN A 63 3.58 -8.82 -1.23
C ASN A 63 3.67 -7.34 -1.59
N TYR A 64 2.55 -6.66 -1.45
CA TYR A 64 2.42 -5.22 -1.62
C TYR A 64 1.89 -4.60 -0.35
N VAL A 65 2.15 -3.33 -0.17
CA VAL A 65 1.65 -2.53 0.94
C VAL A 65 0.91 -1.32 0.37
N LEU A 66 -0.17 -0.93 1.02
CA LEU A 66 -0.77 0.38 0.80
C LEU A 66 0.23 1.42 1.27
N ASN A 67 0.65 2.29 0.38
CA ASN A 67 1.73 3.24 0.67
C ASN A 67 1.24 4.68 0.87
N GLY A 68 -0.07 4.91 0.84
CA GLY A 68 -0.65 6.21 1.13
C GLY A 68 -0.30 7.34 0.15
N ALA A 69 0.38 7.06 -0.98
CA ALA A 69 0.74 8.11 -1.91
C ALA A 69 -0.50 8.81 -2.48
N PHE A 70 -1.53 8.06 -2.81
CA PHE A 70 -2.86 8.59 -3.14
C PHE A 70 -3.95 7.53 -3.03
N PHE A 71 -5.18 8.01 -2.81
CA PHE A 71 -6.43 7.28 -2.90
C PHE A 71 -7.37 8.10 -3.79
N ILE A 72 -7.86 7.53 -4.90
CA ILE A 72 -8.74 8.21 -5.83
C ILE A 72 -10.07 7.46 -5.87
N TRP A 73 -11.16 8.19 -5.68
CA TRP A 73 -12.49 7.65 -5.54
C TRP A 73 -13.42 8.17 -6.63
N LYS A 74 -14.34 7.34 -7.09
CA LYS A 74 -15.51 7.86 -7.78
C LYS A 74 -16.43 8.54 -6.76
N LEU A 75 -16.94 9.70 -7.08
CA LEU A 75 -17.76 10.49 -6.16
C LEU A 75 -18.92 9.68 -5.56
N LYS A 76 -19.61 8.91 -6.38
CA LYS A 76 -20.71 8.04 -5.92
C LYS A 76 -20.28 7.08 -4.82
N THR A 77 -19.08 6.53 -4.93
CA THR A 77 -18.53 5.59 -3.96
C THR A 77 -18.11 6.31 -2.68
N LEU A 78 -17.48 7.47 -2.82
CA LEU A 78 -17.06 8.28 -1.67
C LEU A 78 -18.23 8.72 -0.79
N LEU A 79 -19.39 9.00 -1.41
CA LEU A 79 -20.60 9.42 -0.71
C LEU A 79 -21.46 8.25 -0.19
N SER A 80 -21.00 7.00 -0.31
CA SER A 80 -21.69 5.84 0.25
C SER A 80 -21.35 5.66 1.74
N ASP A 81 -22.21 4.95 2.46
CA ASP A 81 -22.04 4.69 3.90
C ASP A 81 -20.88 3.73 4.22
N ASP A 82 -20.32 3.05 3.23
CA ASP A 82 -19.16 2.16 3.41
C ASP A 82 -17.86 2.97 3.37
N ASN A 83 -17.20 3.08 4.52
CA ASN A 83 -15.93 3.79 4.70
C ASN A 83 -14.69 2.91 4.45
N SER A 84 -14.85 1.68 3.93
CA SER A 84 -13.75 0.76 3.68
C SER A 84 -12.86 1.27 2.53
N ILE A 85 -11.56 1.37 2.79
CA ILE A 85 -10.56 1.77 1.76
C ILE A 85 -10.49 0.71 0.67
N ILE A 86 -10.49 -0.57 1.05
CA ILE A 86 -10.47 -1.70 0.12
C ILE A 86 -11.88 -2.27 0.00
N ARG A 87 -12.41 -2.26 -1.20
CA ARG A 87 -13.75 -2.74 -1.56
C ARG A 87 -13.64 -3.84 -2.61
N LYS A 88 -14.75 -4.46 -2.97
CA LYS A 88 -14.81 -5.55 -3.95
C LYS A 88 -14.19 -5.17 -5.31
N ASN A 89 -14.41 -3.93 -5.74
CA ASN A 89 -13.97 -3.44 -7.04
C ASN A 89 -12.89 -2.33 -6.91
N THR A 90 -12.04 -2.42 -5.88
CA THR A 90 -10.88 -1.56 -5.73
C THR A 90 -9.81 -1.94 -6.73
N LEU A 91 -9.36 -0.97 -7.52
CA LEU A 91 -8.18 -1.10 -8.37
C LEU A 91 -6.92 -0.73 -7.60
N TYR A 92 -5.79 -1.15 -8.10
CA TYR A 92 -4.50 -0.71 -7.59
C TYR A 92 -3.67 -0.02 -8.67
N PHE A 93 -2.77 0.84 -8.23
CA PHE A 93 -1.72 1.44 -9.04
C PHE A 93 -0.38 1.27 -8.34
N GLU A 94 0.54 0.58 -8.97
CA GLU A 94 1.87 0.35 -8.41
C GLU A 94 2.73 1.59 -8.61
N THR A 95 3.23 2.16 -7.51
CA THR A 95 4.19 3.27 -7.50
C THR A 95 5.57 2.79 -7.10
N LYS A 96 6.59 3.51 -7.51
CA LYS A 96 7.94 3.29 -7.01
C LYS A 96 8.06 3.75 -5.56
N LYS A 97 9.03 3.19 -4.82
CA LYS A 97 9.26 3.55 -3.41
C LYS A 97 9.58 5.03 -3.22
N ASP A 98 10.29 5.63 -4.18
CA ASP A 98 10.64 7.05 -4.16
C ASP A 98 9.44 7.99 -4.38
N GLU A 99 8.33 7.48 -4.89
CA GLU A 99 7.10 8.26 -5.09
C GLU A 99 6.16 8.26 -3.88
N SER A 100 6.44 7.44 -2.87
CA SER A 100 5.52 7.18 -1.75
C SER A 100 6.19 7.32 -0.38
N VAL A 101 7.16 8.21 -0.28
CA VAL A 101 7.77 8.52 1.02
C VAL A 101 6.72 9.17 1.91
N ASP A 102 6.50 8.55 3.06
CA ASP A 102 5.68 9.09 4.13
C ASP A 102 6.60 9.80 5.12
N ILE A 103 6.20 10.97 5.61
CA ILE A 103 7.02 11.81 6.46
C ILE A 103 6.39 11.85 7.84
N ASP A 104 6.78 10.92 8.69
CA ASP A 104 6.32 10.83 10.07
C ASP A 104 7.35 11.43 11.04
N ASP A 105 8.63 11.44 10.66
CA ASP A 105 9.71 11.96 11.49
C ASP A 105 10.77 12.73 10.69
N LEU A 106 11.80 13.23 11.40
CA LEU A 106 12.89 14.01 10.81
C LEU A 106 13.76 13.17 9.85
N ILE A 107 13.85 11.87 10.05
CA ILE A 107 14.63 10.97 9.19
C ILE A 107 13.92 10.83 7.85
N ASP A 108 12.62 10.62 7.87
CA ASP A 108 11.77 10.56 6.69
C ASP A 108 11.83 11.87 5.90
N PHE A 109 11.80 13.00 6.60
CA PHE A 109 11.93 14.32 5.98
C PHE A 109 13.26 14.46 5.25
N ARG A 110 14.37 14.10 5.88
CA ARG A 110 15.72 14.15 5.26
C ARG A 110 15.81 13.21 4.05
N PHE A 111 15.18 12.05 4.15
CA PHE A 111 15.12 11.11 3.04
C PHE A 111 14.30 11.65 1.87
N ALA A 112 13.13 12.24 2.15
CA ALA A 112 12.31 12.90 1.14
C ALA A 112 13.07 14.08 0.46
N GLU A 113 13.79 14.89 1.25
CA GLU A 113 14.63 15.98 0.74
C GLU A 113 15.73 15.45 -0.18
N PHE A 114 16.41 14.37 0.21
CA PHE A 114 17.45 13.73 -0.61
C PHE A 114 16.90 13.26 -1.96
N ILE A 115 15.73 12.57 -1.94
CA ILE A 115 15.07 12.09 -3.17
C ILE A 115 14.64 13.25 -4.07
N SER A 116 14.19 14.37 -3.49
CA SER A 116 13.68 15.50 -4.27
C SER A 116 14.78 16.26 -5.02
N LYS A 117 16.03 16.13 -4.58
CA LYS A 117 17.21 16.79 -5.15
C LYS A 117 17.91 15.97 -6.24
N ASN A 118 17.53 14.68 -6.38
CA ASN A 118 18.10 13.75 -7.36
C ASN A 118 17.05 13.29 -8.38
#